data_9b538793d80f99987df393f38625e25e
#
_entry.id   9b538793d80f99987df393f38625e25e
#
_cell.length_a   1.000
_cell.length_b   1.000
_cell.length_c   1.000
_cell.angle_alpha   90.00
_cell.angle_beta   90.00
_cell.angle_gamma   90.00
#
_symmetry.space_group_name_H-M   'P 1'
#
loop_
_entity.id
_entity.type
_entity.pdbx_description
1 polymer ?
#
loop_
_entity_poly.entity_id
_entity_poly.type
_entity_poly.pdbx_seq_one_letter_code
_entity_poly.pdbx_strand_id
1 'polypeptide(L)'
;MSLAPHLVVIGIGHVGSDVVTNAASLGFFSRISVIDVDEHVRDGQALDNHQATGVLPAVTDVTAADYSACQDADAIIVAAGPSILPEHHNGGHDTRNQLAEVNAAVIREVMAGVTAHTHDTPIVLITNPLDVNVHIAATEFDYPRNLI
;
A
#
# COMPACT_ATOMS: atom_id res chain seq x y z
N MET A 1 -2.95 -12.17 24.93
CA MET A 1 -1.69 -12.29 24.14
C MET A 1 -1.85 -11.35 22.97
N SER A 2 -1.01 -10.32 22.86
CA SER A 2 -1.00 -9.46 21.68
C SER A 2 -0.68 -10.35 20.49
N LEU A 3 -1.58 -10.44 19.53
CA LEU A 3 -1.26 -11.00 18.22
C LEU A 3 -0.12 -10.13 17.67
N ALA A 4 0.87 -10.78 17.12
CA ALA A 4 2.02 -10.07 16.57
C ALA A 4 1.55 -9.10 15.47
N PRO A 5 2.01 -7.82 15.45
CA PRO A 5 1.47 -6.79 14.58
C PRO A 5 1.54 -7.16 13.11
N HIS A 6 0.47 -6.88 12.37
CA HIS A 6 0.30 -7.17 10.96
C HIS A 6 0.20 -5.87 10.14
N LEU A 7 1.09 -5.71 9.18
CA LEU A 7 1.07 -4.62 8.20
C LEU A 7 0.54 -5.14 6.87
N VAL A 8 -0.36 -4.39 6.23
CA VAL A 8 -0.73 -4.59 4.82
C VAL A 8 -0.14 -3.45 3.99
N VAL A 9 0.54 -3.77 2.90
CA VAL A 9 1.07 -2.78 1.94
C VAL A 9 0.43 -3.02 0.59
N ILE A 10 -0.26 -2.00 0.08
CA ILE A 10 -1.01 -2.04 -1.18
C ILE A 10 -0.28 -1.19 -2.22
N GLY A 11 0.12 -1.83 -3.32
CA GLY A 11 0.98 -1.25 -4.35
C GLY A 11 2.45 -1.49 -4.04
N ILE A 12 3.07 -2.45 -4.75
CA ILE A 12 4.45 -2.90 -4.52
C ILE A 12 5.38 -2.45 -5.67
N GLY A 13 5.16 -1.22 -6.12
CA GLY A 13 6.11 -0.51 -6.98
C GLY A 13 7.35 -0.08 -6.19
N HIS A 14 8.14 0.85 -6.72
CA HIS A 14 9.39 1.30 -6.07
C HIS A 14 9.18 1.75 -4.62
N VAL A 15 8.18 2.60 -4.37
CA VAL A 15 7.92 3.13 -3.02
C VAL A 15 7.38 2.05 -2.09
N GLY A 16 6.43 1.24 -2.56
CA GLY A 16 5.84 0.17 -1.74
C GLY A 16 6.86 -0.91 -1.37
N SER A 17 7.73 -1.31 -2.29
CA SER A 17 8.80 -2.27 -1.99
C SER A 17 9.82 -1.71 -0.98
N ASP A 18 10.16 -0.42 -1.07
CA ASP A 18 11.00 0.24 -0.07
C ASP A 18 10.34 0.25 1.31
N VAL A 19 9.02 0.50 1.37
CA VAL A 19 8.25 0.42 2.63
C VAL A 19 8.33 -0.97 3.23
N VAL A 20 8.10 -2.03 2.43
CA VAL A 20 8.15 -3.43 2.91
C VAL A 20 9.54 -3.77 3.44
N THR A 21 10.59 -3.47 2.68
CA THR A 21 11.97 -3.75 3.06
C THR A 21 12.37 -3.04 4.37
N ASN A 22 12.00 -1.76 4.51
CA ASN A 22 12.30 -1.00 5.73
C ASN A 22 11.46 -1.50 6.92
N ALA A 23 10.18 -1.78 6.75
CA ALA A 23 9.31 -2.30 7.80
C ALA A 23 9.80 -3.66 8.32
N ALA A 24 10.20 -4.56 7.40
CA ALA A 24 10.79 -5.85 7.76
C ALA A 24 12.12 -5.68 8.52
N SER A 25 12.97 -4.75 8.08
CA SER A 25 14.27 -4.47 8.73
C SER A 25 14.11 -3.90 10.15
N LEU A 26 13.09 -3.08 10.38
CA LEU A 26 12.81 -2.50 11.71
C LEU A 26 12.21 -3.51 12.68
N GLY A 27 11.59 -4.58 12.19
CA GLY A 27 11.05 -5.66 13.01
C GLY A 27 9.86 -5.29 13.89
N PHE A 28 9.13 -4.20 13.57
CA PHE A 28 7.93 -3.81 14.31
C PHE A 28 6.72 -4.69 14.00
N PHE A 29 6.72 -5.27 12.80
CA PHE A 29 5.65 -6.17 12.34
C PHE A 29 6.19 -7.59 12.24
N SER A 30 5.43 -8.54 12.75
CA SER A 30 5.77 -9.96 12.60
C SER A 30 5.29 -10.53 11.27
N ARG A 31 4.30 -9.88 10.67
CA ARG A 31 3.72 -10.24 9.38
C ARG A 31 3.51 -9.01 8.53
N ILE A 32 3.88 -9.10 7.25
CA ILE A 32 3.61 -8.10 6.22
C ILE A 32 2.94 -8.80 5.05
N SER A 33 1.71 -8.39 4.73
CA SER A 33 0.99 -8.85 3.55
C SER A 33 1.11 -7.82 2.43
N VAL A 34 1.51 -8.25 1.24
CA VAL A 34 1.69 -7.38 0.09
C VAL A 34 0.61 -7.63 -0.96
N ILE A 35 0.01 -6.56 -1.47
CA ILE A 35 -1.08 -6.58 -2.44
C ILE A 35 -0.65 -5.74 -3.65
N ASP A 36 -0.79 -6.29 -4.85
CA ASP A 36 -0.60 -5.56 -6.10
C ASP A 36 -1.50 -6.15 -7.18
N VAL A 37 -1.86 -5.34 -8.18
CA VAL A 37 -2.64 -5.78 -9.35
C VAL A 37 -1.79 -6.63 -10.29
N ASP A 38 -0.47 -6.42 -10.31
CA ASP A 38 0.48 -7.27 -11.02
C ASP A 38 0.93 -8.42 -10.11
N GLU A 39 0.35 -9.59 -10.34
CA GLU A 39 0.65 -10.80 -9.55
C GLU A 39 2.13 -11.20 -9.61
N HIS A 40 2.82 -10.99 -10.74
CA HIS A 40 4.24 -11.33 -10.87
C HIS A 40 5.11 -10.40 -10.03
N VAL A 41 4.79 -9.10 -10.02
CA VAL A 41 5.49 -8.12 -9.16
C VAL A 41 5.21 -8.43 -7.70
N ARG A 42 3.94 -8.66 -7.33
CA ARG A 42 3.52 -9.01 -5.97
C ARG A 42 4.27 -10.24 -5.45
N ASP A 43 4.22 -11.33 -6.19
CA ASP A 43 4.76 -12.62 -5.76
C ASP A 43 6.30 -12.57 -5.72
N GLY A 44 6.94 -11.91 -6.70
CA GLY A 44 8.38 -11.69 -6.73
C GLY A 44 8.86 -10.87 -5.53
N GLN A 45 8.22 -9.74 -5.25
CA GLN A 45 8.57 -8.88 -4.12
C GLN A 45 8.31 -9.57 -2.76
N ALA A 46 7.23 -10.34 -2.64
CA ALA A 46 6.97 -11.11 -1.44
C ALA A 46 8.08 -12.13 -1.19
N LEU A 47 8.48 -12.87 -2.22
CA LEU A 47 9.53 -13.88 -2.12
C LEU A 47 10.88 -13.26 -1.78
N ASP A 48 11.28 -12.18 -2.47
CA ASP A 48 12.57 -11.50 -2.25
C ASP A 48 12.67 -10.98 -0.81
N ASN A 49 11.62 -10.31 -0.32
CA ASN A 49 11.60 -9.82 1.05
C ASN A 49 11.54 -10.95 2.08
N HIS A 50 10.77 -12.01 1.83
CA HIS A 50 10.73 -13.17 2.71
C HIS A 50 12.11 -13.82 2.84
N GLN A 51 12.84 -13.98 1.75
CA GLN A 51 14.21 -14.51 1.77
C GLN A 51 15.19 -13.57 2.49
N ALA A 52 15.04 -12.25 2.33
CA ALA A 52 15.87 -11.27 3.01
C ALA A 52 15.72 -11.32 4.55
N THR A 53 14.54 -11.69 5.07
CA THR A 53 14.33 -11.79 6.53
C THR A 53 15.22 -12.84 7.19
N GLY A 54 15.71 -13.83 6.44
CA GLY A 54 16.64 -14.85 6.95
C GLY A 54 18.02 -14.31 7.38
N VAL A 55 18.36 -13.08 6.97
CA VAL A 55 19.63 -12.40 7.33
C VAL A 55 19.40 -11.13 8.17
N LEU A 56 18.14 -10.78 8.43
CA LEU A 56 17.77 -9.63 9.26
C LEU A 56 17.71 -10.01 10.75
N PRO A 57 17.94 -9.04 11.66
CA PRO A 57 17.84 -9.29 13.10
C PRO A 57 16.44 -9.66 13.59
N ALA A 58 15.40 -9.25 12.87
CA ALA A 58 14.02 -9.51 13.20
C ALA A 58 13.42 -10.54 12.23
N VAL A 59 12.56 -11.41 12.75
CA VAL A 59 11.81 -12.37 11.93
C VAL A 59 10.49 -11.76 11.57
N THR A 60 10.34 -11.37 10.31
CA THR A 60 9.08 -10.86 9.75
C THR A 60 8.66 -11.79 8.62
N ASP A 61 7.42 -12.28 8.65
CA ASP A 61 6.87 -13.09 7.57
C ASP A 61 6.27 -12.16 6.49
N VAL A 62 6.83 -12.20 5.27
CA VAL A 62 6.36 -11.38 4.14
C VAL A 62 5.70 -12.29 3.12
N THR A 63 4.41 -12.05 2.85
CA THR A 63 3.59 -12.91 1.99
C THR A 63 2.76 -12.12 0.99
N ALA A 64 2.57 -12.67 -0.22
CA ALA A 64 1.59 -12.19 -1.17
C ALA A 64 0.17 -12.44 -0.66
N ALA A 65 -0.73 -11.47 -0.84
CA ALA A 65 -2.09 -11.54 -0.34
C ALA A 65 -3.09 -10.84 -1.28
N ASP A 66 -4.35 -10.96 -0.94
CA ASP A 66 -5.46 -10.18 -1.47
C ASP A 66 -6.05 -9.26 -0.38
N TYR A 67 -7.11 -8.53 -0.69
CA TYR A 67 -7.74 -7.57 0.24
C TYR A 67 -8.31 -8.22 1.52
N SER A 68 -8.53 -9.52 1.55
CA SER A 68 -8.97 -10.22 2.78
C SER A 68 -7.95 -10.08 3.92
N ALA A 69 -6.67 -9.85 3.61
CA ALA A 69 -5.63 -9.59 4.59
C ALA A 69 -5.86 -8.28 5.39
N CYS A 70 -6.69 -7.35 4.88
CA CYS A 70 -7.04 -6.13 5.59
C CYS A 70 -7.93 -6.39 6.82
N GLN A 71 -8.59 -7.54 6.90
CA GLN A 71 -9.52 -7.86 7.98
C GLN A 71 -8.85 -7.92 9.37
N ASP A 72 -7.61 -8.35 9.42
CA ASP A 72 -6.85 -8.49 10.68
C ASP A 72 -5.55 -7.66 10.68
N ALA A 73 -5.49 -6.64 9.81
CA ALA A 73 -4.38 -5.72 9.76
C ALA A 73 -4.41 -4.71 10.93
N ASP A 74 -3.24 -4.45 11.52
CA ASP A 74 -3.06 -3.39 12.53
C ASP A 74 -2.76 -2.03 11.87
N ALA A 75 -2.26 -2.04 10.62
CA ALA A 75 -2.05 -0.86 9.79
C ALA A 75 -2.08 -1.22 8.30
N ILE A 76 -2.51 -0.27 7.47
CA ILE A 76 -2.50 -0.39 6.01
C ILE A 76 -1.71 0.78 5.43
N ILE A 77 -0.76 0.50 4.53
CA ILE A 77 -0.05 1.53 3.76
C ILE A 77 -0.45 1.39 2.29
N VAL A 78 -0.88 2.51 1.68
CA VAL A 78 -1.28 2.57 0.28
C VAL A 78 -0.25 3.36 -0.51
N ALA A 79 0.49 2.65 -1.36
CA ALA A 79 1.48 3.17 -2.30
C ALA A 79 1.10 2.88 -3.77
N ALA A 80 -0.15 2.46 -3.99
CA ALA A 80 -0.66 2.08 -5.29
C ALA A 80 -0.86 3.29 -6.20
N GLY A 81 -0.51 3.14 -7.45
CA GLY A 81 -0.72 4.13 -8.50
C GLY A 81 0.51 4.35 -9.37
N PRO A 82 0.32 4.73 -10.64
CA PRO A 82 1.43 5.02 -11.52
C PRO A 82 2.24 6.22 -11.01
N SER A 83 3.56 6.11 -11.14
CA SER A 83 4.48 7.24 -11.03
C SER A 83 4.49 8.06 -12.32
N ILE A 84 5.11 9.25 -12.30
CA ILE A 84 5.26 10.07 -13.52
C ILE A 84 5.98 9.22 -14.59
N LEU A 85 5.28 8.96 -15.70
CA LEU A 85 5.83 8.19 -16.78
C LEU A 85 6.99 8.96 -17.45
N PRO A 86 8.15 8.32 -17.72
CA PRO A 86 9.30 8.95 -18.36
C PRO A 86 9.00 9.57 -19.74
N GLU A 87 8.00 9.06 -20.44
CA GLU A 87 7.57 9.49 -21.77
C GLU A 87 6.98 10.91 -21.78
N HIS A 88 6.64 11.46 -20.63
CA HIS A 88 6.03 12.80 -20.49
C HIS A 88 6.96 13.83 -19.84
N HIS A 89 8.27 13.74 -20.04
CA HIS A 89 9.23 14.73 -19.56
C HIS A 89 9.06 16.15 -20.17
N ASN A 90 8.13 16.34 -21.09
CA ASN A 90 7.75 17.65 -21.60
C ASN A 90 6.72 18.30 -20.66
N GLY A 91 7.15 18.64 -19.47
CA GLY A 91 6.62 19.46 -18.40
C GLY A 91 5.34 20.29 -18.58
N GLY A 92 4.26 19.74 -19.14
CA GLY A 92 2.97 20.39 -19.29
C GLY A 92 2.07 20.14 -18.08
N HIS A 93 1.22 21.12 -17.75
CA HIS A 93 0.16 21.01 -16.74
C HIS A 93 -0.78 19.80 -16.97
N ASP A 94 -0.92 19.36 -18.20
CA ASP A 94 -1.76 18.22 -18.60
C ASP A 94 -1.32 16.90 -17.97
N THR A 95 -0.02 16.70 -17.82
CA THR A 95 0.52 15.44 -17.25
C THR A 95 0.17 15.25 -15.79
N ARG A 96 0.14 16.34 -15.00
CA ARG A 96 -0.24 16.30 -13.58
C ARG A 96 -1.72 16.03 -13.39
N ASN A 97 -2.56 16.64 -14.22
CA ASN A 97 -4.00 16.44 -14.16
C ASN A 97 -4.39 15.03 -14.58
N GLN A 98 -3.77 14.51 -15.65
CA GLN A 98 -3.97 13.13 -16.08
C GLN A 98 -3.52 12.13 -15.02
N LEU A 99 -2.37 12.36 -14.38
CA LEU A 99 -1.90 11.52 -13.29
C LEU A 99 -2.84 11.57 -12.08
N ALA A 100 -3.40 12.74 -11.77
CA ALA A 100 -4.38 12.90 -10.70
C ALA A 100 -5.66 12.11 -10.99
N GLU A 101 -6.19 12.15 -12.21
CA GLU A 101 -7.38 11.39 -12.60
C GLU A 101 -7.14 9.87 -12.53
N VAL A 102 -6.01 9.41 -13.03
CA VAL A 102 -5.65 7.99 -13.00
C VAL A 102 -5.47 7.51 -11.55
N ASN A 103 -4.72 8.26 -10.73
CA ASN A 103 -4.52 7.89 -9.34
C ASN A 103 -5.80 8.00 -8.50
N ALA A 104 -6.69 8.94 -8.80
CA ALA A 104 -8.01 9.00 -8.18
C ALA A 104 -8.83 7.73 -8.43
N ALA A 105 -8.79 7.18 -9.66
CA ALA A 105 -9.43 5.92 -9.98
C ALA A 105 -8.80 4.74 -9.20
N VAL A 106 -7.48 4.69 -9.13
CA VAL A 106 -6.76 3.67 -8.35
C VAL A 106 -7.12 3.74 -6.87
N ILE A 107 -7.17 4.93 -6.27
CA ILE A 107 -7.53 5.07 -4.85
C ILE A 107 -8.98 4.64 -4.59
N ARG A 108 -9.91 4.92 -5.51
CA ARG A 108 -11.29 4.43 -5.38
C ARG A 108 -11.36 2.90 -5.38
N GLU A 109 -10.60 2.26 -6.26
CA GLU A 109 -10.51 0.79 -6.31
C GLU A 109 -9.89 0.23 -5.02
N VAL A 110 -8.78 0.79 -4.58
CA VAL A 110 -8.12 0.40 -3.32
C VAL A 110 -9.05 0.56 -2.12
N MET A 111 -9.69 1.72 -1.99
CA MET A 111 -10.61 1.97 -0.87
C MET A 111 -11.83 1.07 -0.91
N ALA A 112 -12.37 0.76 -2.09
CA ALA A 112 -13.44 -0.22 -2.21
C ALA A 112 -13.00 -1.62 -1.75
N GLY A 113 -11.78 -2.04 -2.08
CA GLY A 113 -11.19 -3.29 -1.61
C GLY A 113 -10.98 -3.31 -0.10
N VAL A 114 -10.43 -2.25 0.46
CA VAL A 114 -10.20 -2.12 1.91
C VAL A 114 -11.50 -2.10 2.70
N THR A 115 -12.47 -1.25 2.31
CA THR A 115 -13.74 -1.10 3.03
C THR A 115 -14.65 -2.32 2.96
N ALA A 116 -14.41 -3.24 2.03
CA ALA A 116 -15.07 -4.53 2.01
C ALA A 116 -14.63 -5.47 3.17
N HIS A 117 -13.52 -5.17 3.83
CA HIS A 117 -12.90 -6.05 4.84
C HIS A 117 -12.68 -5.39 6.20
N THR A 118 -12.46 -4.06 6.25
CA THR A 118 -12.22 -3.33 7.51
C THR A 118 -12.74 -1.89 7.45
N HIS A 119 -13.07 -1.32 8.63
CA HIS A 119 -13.48 0.10 8.79
C HIS A 119 -12.79 0.75 10.00
N ASP A 120 -11.86 0.06 10.64
CA ASP A 120 -11.25 0.50 11.91
C ASP A 120 -9.71 0.42 11.91
N THR A 121 -9.10 -0.01 10.81
CA THR A 121 -7.66 -0.11 10.67
C THR A 121 -7.06 1.23 10.21
N PRO A 122 -6.02 1.77 10.85
CA PRO A 122 -5.33 2.97 10.37
C PRO A 122 -4.78 2.80 8.95
N ILE A 123 -5.03 3.79 8.08
CA ILE A 123 -4.54 3.83 6.70
C ILE A 123 -3.54 4.97 6.54
N VAL A 124 -2.37 4.70 5.99
CA VAL A 124 -1.40 5.70 5.58
C VAL A 124 -1.35 5.75 4.06
N LEU A 125 -1.85 6.82 3.49
CA LEU A 125 -1.79 7.09 2.05
C LEU A 125 -0.48 7.80 1.70
N ILE A 126 0.26 7.29 0.72
CA ILE A 126 1.48 7.91 0.21
C ILE A 126 1.48 8.12 -1.31
N THR A 127 0.38 7.77 -1.98
CA THR A 127 0.18 7.95 -3.42
C THR A 127 -0.05 9.43 -3.77
N ASN A 128 0.69 9.95 -4.75
CA ASN A 128 0.53 11.32 -5.24
C ASN A 128 -0.55 11.43 -6.33
N PRO A 129 -1.28 12.58 -6.42
CA PRO A 129 -1.24 13.74 -5.53
C PRO A 129 -1.94 13.44 -4.20
N LEU A 130 -1.21 13.60 -3.10
CA LEU A 130 -1.63 13.11 -1.78
C LEU A 130 -2.93 13.77 -1.29
N ASP A 131 -3.03 15.09 -1.41
CA ASP A 131 -4.19 15.88 -0.97
C ASP A 131 -5.49 15.46 -1.66
N VAL A 132 -5.45 15.21 -2.96
CA VAL A 132 -6.59 14.72 -3.74
C VAL A 132 -6.98 13.31 -3.30
N ASN A 133 -6.01 12.42 -3.16
CA ASN A 133 -6.23 11.03 -2.82
C ASN A 133 -6.77 10.85 -1.39
N VAL A 134 -6.24 11.61 -0.44
CA VAL A 134 -6.75 11.66 0.95
C VAL A 134 -8.18 12.22 0.96
N HIS A 135 -8.47 13.28 0.18
CA HIS A 135 -9.83 13.81 0.08
C HIS A 135 -10.83 12.75 -0.40
N ILE A 136 -10.50 12.02 -1.45
CA ILE A 136 -11.33 10.94 -1.99
C ILE A 136 -11.57 9.86 -0.93
N ALA A 137 -10.51 9.36 -0.31
CA ALA A 137 -10.61 8.32 0.71
C ALA A 137 -11.49 8.75 1.90
N ALA A 138 -11.35 10.02 2.33
CA ALA A 138 -12.06 10.54 3.48
C ALA A 138 -13.51 11.00 3.22
N THR A 139 -13.92 11.16 1.95
CA THR A 139 -15.23 11.74 1.62
C THR A 139 -16.12 10.83 0.79
N GLU A 140 -15.56 9.93 -0.02
CA GLU A 140 -16.33 9.06 -0.91
C GLU A 140 -16.61 7.68 -0.28
N PHE A 141 -15.95 7.36 0.83
CA PHE A 141 -16.07 6.06 1.50
C PHE A 141 -16.51 6.25 2.96
N ASP A 142 -17.28 5.27 3.47
CA ASP A 142 -17.66 5.21 4.87
C ASP A 142 -16.48 4.68 5.70
N TYR A 143 -15.48 5.54 5.88
CA TYR A 143 -14.27 5.25 6.65
C TYR A 143 -13.97 6.38 7.65
N PRO A 144 -13.58 6.07 8.89
CA PRO A 144 -13.29 7.10 9.89
C PRO A 144 -12.14 8.01 9.45
N ARG A 145 -12.40 9.32 9.31
CA ARG A 145 -11.40 10.30 8.82
C ARG A 145 -10.14 10.41 9.68
N ASN A 146 -10.26 10.11 10.96
CA ASN A 146 -9.12 10.11 11.89
C ASN A 146 -8.23 8.88 11.77
N LEU A 147 -8.58 7.95 10.90
CA LEU A 147 -7.80 6.75 10.58
C LEU A 147 -7.17 6.80 9.17
N ILE A 148 -7.32 7.93 8.45
CA ILE A 148 -6.72 8.14 7.13
C ILE A 148 -5.68 9.26 7.22
#